data_47fa5a4c1f8a42e82be5d1c47307f36e
#
_entry.id   47fa5a4c1f8a42e82be5d1c47307f36e
#
_cell.length_a   1.000
_cell.length_b   1.000
_cell.length_c   1.000
_cell.angle_alpha   90.00
_cell.angle_beta   90.00
_cell.angle_gamma   90.00
#
_symmetry.space_group_name_H-M   'P 1'
#
loop_
_entity.id
_entity.type
_entity.pdbx_description
1 polymer ?
#
loop_
_entity_poly.entity_id
_entity_poly.type
_entity_poly.pdbx_seq_one_letter_code
_entity_poly.pdbx_strand_id
1 'polypeptide(L)'
;MGESATITHAILTIVAVLMASLFAAVVIGQLNTVLNVISTSIKSKSDSYRLSITIIHASMDRQANTLYLYAKNTGDVVYSDLSNIDFIVTDYAGKTFFFSTRTGAVQVQEYGSTNGVFEKGETVLFQITLPGSYTPPLEVKMVLSNGYSTVYTVG
;
A
#
# COMPACT_ATOMS: atom_id res chain seq x y z
N MET A 1 -43.85 -56.99 -8.97
CA MET A 1 -43.12 -56.22 -7.96
C MET A 1 -41.71 -55.76 -8.38
N GLY A 2 -41.15 -56.24 -9.50
CA GLY A 2 -39.81 -55.82 -9.95
C GLY A 2 -39.70 -54.45 -10.59
N GLU A 3 -40.72 -54.01 -11.31
CA GLU A 3 -40.68 -52.73 -12.08
C GLU A 3 -40.59 -51.48 -11.20
N SER A 4 -41.31 -51.45 -10.09
CA SER A 4 -41.31 -50.34 -9.16
C SER A 4 -39.95 -50.09 -8.50
N ALA A 5 -39.21 -51.17 -8.19
CA ALA A 5 -37.85 -51.09 -7.61
C ALA A 5 -36.85 -50.52 -8.64
N THR A 6 -36.94 -50.91 -9.89
CA THR A 6 -36.06 -50.45 -10.99
C THR A 6 -36.25 -48.96 -11.26
N ILE A 7 -37.48 -48.50 -11.27
CA ILE A 7 -37.80 -47.05 -11.46
C ILE A 7 -37.25 -46.25 -10.29
N THR A 8 -37.43 -46.72 -9.06
CA THR A 8 -36.92 -46.02 -7.87
C THR A 8 -35.38 -45.91 -7.88
N HIS A 9 -34.67 -46.99 -8.25
CA HIS A 9 -33.22 -46.94 -8.39
C HIS A 9 -32.75 -45.96 -9.48
N ALA A 10 -33.42 -45.93 -10.63
CA ALA A 10 -33.12 -44.97 -11.71
C ALA A 10 -33.27 -43.54 -11.26
N ILE A 11 -34.36 -43.20 -10.58
CA ILE A 11 -34.60 -41.85 -10.05
C ILE A 11 -33.54 -41.47 -9.00
N LEU A 12 -33.22 -42.36 -8.06
CA LEU A 12 -32.19 -42.13 -7.07
C LEU A 12 -30.80 -41.89 -7.70
N THR A 13 -30.45 -42.61 -8.73
CA THR A 13 -29.19 -42.44 -9.46
C THR A 13 -29.14 -41.08 -10.12
N ILE A 14 -30.23 -40.65 -10.82
CA ILE A 14 -30.29 -39.32 -11.44
C ILE A 14 -30.16 -38.22 -10.42
N VAL A 15 -30.88 -38.31 -9.30
CA VAL A 15 -30.80 -37.32 -8.22
C VAL A 15 -29.38 -37.28 -7.65
N ALA A 16 -28.74 -38.41 -7.40
CA ALA A 16 -27.38 -38.47 -6.91
C ALA A 16 -26.37 -37.79 -7.85
N VAL A 17 -26.49 -38.03 -9.17
CA VAL A 17 -25.63 -37.40 -10.17
C VAL A 17 -25.87 -35.89 -10.24
N LEU A 18 -27.12 -35.44 -10.18
CA LEU A 18 -27.42 -34.00 -10.14
C LEU A 18 -26.86 -33.33 -8.90
N MET A 19 -27.02 -33.93 -7.73
CA MET A 19 -26.48 -33.38 -6.49
C MET A 19 -24.96 -33.35 -6.51
N ALA A 20 -24.31 -34.38 -7.02
CA ALA A 20 -22.85 -34.42 -7.16
C ALA A 20 -22.33 -33.34 -8.12
N SER A 21 -23.03 -33.11 -9.25
CA SER A 21 -22.65 -32.08 -10.20
C SER A 21 -22.85 -30.65 -9.66
N LEU A 22 -23.92 -30.41 -8.92
CA LEU A 22 -24.15 -29.13 -8.23
C LEU A 22 -23.08 -28.87 -7.17
N PHE A 23 -22.76 -29.89 -6.37
CA PHE A 23 -21.71 -29.78 -5.38
C PHE A 23 -20.34 -29.48 -6.01
N ALA A 24 -20.00 -30.18 -7.09
CA ALA A 24 -18.76 -29.94 -7.83
C ALA A 24 -18.69 -28.50 -8.38
N ALA A 25 -19.78 -27.99 -8.94
CA ALA A 25 -19.83 -26.62 -9.44
C ALA A 25 -19.61 -25.58 -8.33
N VAL A 26 -20.22 -25.78 -7.16
CA VAL A 26 -20.03 -24.90 -6.01
C VAL A 26 -18.59 -24.94 -5.52
N VAL A 27 -17.99 -26.13 -5.39
CA VAL A 27 -16.61 -26.27 -4.93
C VAL A 27 -15.62 -25.61 -5.90
N ILE A 28 -15.79 -25.82 -7.20
CA ILE A 28 -14.95 -25.18 -8.22
C ILE A 28 -15.09 -23.66 -8.17
N GLY A 29 -16.29 -23.14 -8.02
CA GLY A 29 -16.53 -21.70 -7.86
C GLY A 29 -15.83 -21.12 -6.65
N GLN A 30 -15.89 -21.79 -5.51
CA GLN A 30 -15.21 -21.40 -4.27
C GLN A 30 -13.68 -21.44 -4.44
N LEU A 31 -13.13 -22.49 -5.04
CA LEU A 31 -11.69 -22.62 -5.31
C LEU A 31 -11.18 -21.48 -6.21
N ASN A 32 -11.89 -21.14 -7.27
CA ASN A 32 -11.53 -20.03 -8.13
C ASN A 32 -11.50 -18.69 -7.36
N THR A 33 -12.47 -18.46 -6.48
CA THR A 33 -12.49 -17.25 -5.64
C THR A 33 -11.27 -17.21 -4.71
N VAL A 34 -10.95 -18.31 -4.04
CA VAL A 34 -9.78 -18.42 -3.15
C VAL A 34 -8.48 -18.18 -3.93
N LEU A 35 -8.32 -18.79 -5.09
CA LEU A 35 -7.14 -18.62 -5.94
C LEU A 35 -6.96 -17.17 -6.40
N ASN A 36 -8.04 -16.48 -6.76
CA ASN A 36 -7.99 -15.07 -7.12
C ASN A 36 -7.57 -14.19 -5.94
N VAL A 37 -8.10 -14.44 -4.75
CA VAL A 37 -7.70 -13.70 -3.53
C VAL A 37 -6.23 -13.91 -3.20
N ILE A 38 -5.76 -15.16 -3.25
CA ILE A 38 -4.36 -15.50 -3.01
C ILE A 38 -3.45 -14.83 -4.06
N SER A 39 -3.78 -14.93 -5.33
CA SER A 39 -3.01 -14.33 -6.42
C SER A 39 -2.89 -12.81 -6.26
N THR A 40 -3.99 -12.14 -5.96
CA THR A 40 -4.02 -10.69 -5.71
C THR A 40 -3.17 -10.32 -4.48
N SER A 41 -3.28 -11.09 -3.40
CA SER A 41 -2.51 -10.85 -2.17
C SER A 41 -1.00 -11.05 -2.38
N ILE A 42 -0.61 -12.08 -3.14
CA ILE A 42 0.80 -12.35 -3.47
C ILE A 42 1.35 -11.22 -4.34
N LYS A 43 0.61 -10.78 -5.36
CA LYS A 43 1.03 -9.69 -6.24
C LYS A 43 1.22 -8.40 -5.46
N SER A 44 0.26 -8.01 -4.63
CA SER A 44 0.34 -6.81 -3.79
C SER A 44 1.56 -6.85 -2.84
N LYS A 45 1.82 -7.98 -2.20
CA LYS A 45 3.02 -8.14 -1.35
C LYS A 45 4.32 -8.10 -2.16
N SER A 46 4.37 -8.76 -3.32
CA SER A 46 5.54 -8.72 -4.20
C SER A 46 5.87 -7.29 -4.64
N ASP A 47 4.87 -6.52 -5.02
CA ASP A 47 5.06 -5.12 -5.40
C ASP A 47 5.55 -4.26 -4.22
N SER A 48 5.05 -4.53 -3.02
CA SER A 48 5.52 -3.86 -1.79
C SER A 48 7.00 -4.16 -1.48
N TYR A 49 7.47 -5.38 -1.72
CA TYR A 49 8.88 -5.73 -1.51
C TYR A 49 9.82 -5.15 -2.57
N ARG A 50 9.32 -4.89 -3.78
CA ARG A 50 10.10 -4.29 -4.87
C ARG A 50 10.06 -2.77 -4.85
N LEU A 51 9.14 -2.17 -4.10
CA LEU A 51 9.10 -0.74 -3.86
C LEU A 51 10.21 -0.38 -2.85
N SER A 52 11.06 0.54 -3.21
CA SER A 52 12.11 1.06 -2.33
C SER A 52 12.19 2.57 -2.51
N ILE A 53 11.62 3.30 -1.56
CA ILE A 53 11.69 4.76 -1.53
C ILE A 53 12.56 5.15 -0.33
N THR A 54 13.64 5.86 -0.61
CA THR A 54 14.61 6.26 0.41
C THR A 54 14.65 7.78 0.50
N ILE A 55 14.63 8.32 1.71
CA ILE A 55 14.91 9.73 1.94
C ILE A 55 16.42 9.90 1.78
N ILE A 56 16.84 10.59 0.72
CA ILE A 56 18.25 10.78 0.36
C ILE A 56 18.87 12.02 1.02
N HIS A 57 18.03 12.99 1.34
CA HIS A 57 18.44 14.21 2.01
C HIS A 57 17.27 14.82 2.76
N ALA A 58 17.56 15.44 3.89
CA ALA A 58 16.57 16.23 4.61
C ALA A 58 17.26 17.43 5.26
N SER A 59 16.60 18.59 5.21
CA SER A 59 17.08 19.82 5.83
C SER A 59 15.94 20.59 6.48
N MET A 60 16.25 21.30 7.56
CA MET A 60 15.28 22.12 8.29
C MET A 60 15.63 23.60 8.14
N ASP A 61 14.71 24.37 7.56
CA ASP A 61 14.74 25.84 7.65
C ASP A 61 14.10 26.28 8.97
N ARG A 62 14.93 26.72 9.90
CA ARG A 62 14.49 27.16 11.24
C ARG A 62 13.77 28.52 11.22
N GLN A 63 13.99 29.35 10.19
CA GLN A 63 13.33 30.66 10.09
C GLN A 63 11.90 30.48 9.57
N ALA A 64 11.73 29.61 8.58
CA ALA A 64 10.43 29.31 7.99
C ALA A 64 9.68 28.17 8.72
N ASN A 65 10.32 27.50 9.71
CA ASN A 65 9.82 26.27 10.33
C ASN A 65 9.43 25.20 9.29
N THR A 66 10.19 25.10 8.22
CA THR A 66 9.86 24.20 7.09
C THR A 66 10.91 23.10 6.99
N LEU A 67 10.46 21.88 7.00
CA LEU A 67 11.26 20.69 6.78
C LEU A 67 11.19 20.31 5.29
N TYR A 68 12.34 20.18 4.66
CA TYR A 68 12.52 19.76 3.27
C TYR A 68 13.02 18.34 3.24
N LEU A 69 12.27 17.42 2.61
CA LEU A 69 12.61 16.02 2.49
C LEU A 69 12.74 15.64 1.01
N TYR A 70 13.91 15.20 0.62
CA TYR A 70 14.16 14.68 -0.72
C TYR A 70 14.09 13.16 -0.66
N ALA A 71 13.06 12.58 -1.24
CA ALA A 71 12.90 11.15 -1.35
C ALA A 71 13.17 10.70 -2.78
N LYS A 72 13.79 9.54 -2.94
CA LYS A 72 14.08 8.93 -4.24
C LYS A 72 13.51 7.52 -4.30
N ASN A 73 12.85 7.19 -5.41
CA ASN A 73 12.44 5.82 -5.68
C ASN A 73 13.63 5.03 -6.22
N THR A 74 14.24 4.23 -5.36
CA THR A 74 15.38 3.35 -5.69
C THR A 74 14.93 1.93 -6.04
N GLY A 75 13.63 1.65 -5.97
CA GLY A 75 13.04 0.37 -6.32
C GLY A 75 12.75 0.21 -7.80
N ASP A 76 12.19 -0.94 -8.13
CA ASP A 76 11.80 -1.30 -9.50
C ASP A 76 10.31 -1.05 -9.80
N VAL A 77 9.54 -0.74 -8.77
CA VAL A 77 8.09 -0.52 -8.87
C VAL A 77 7.78 0.96 -8.76
N VAL A 78 6.88 1.41 -9.60
CA VAL A 78 6.33 2.76 -9.60
C VAL A 78 5.30 2.88 -8.46
N TYR A 79 5.34 3.99 -7.72
CA TYR A 79 4.32 4.32 -6.75
C TYR A 79 3.40 5.40 -7.32
N SER A 80 2.14 5.07 -7.53
CA SER A 80 1.18 5.88 -8.29
C SER A 80 0.30 6.81 -7.45
N ASP A 81 0.60 7.00 -6.17
CA ASP A 81 -0.29 7.73 -5.27
C ASP A 81 0.48 8.73 -4.38
N LEU A 82 1.14 9.71 -5.00
CA LEU A 82 1.83 10.79 -4.28
C LEU A 82 0.90 11.65 -3.41
N SER A 83 -0.40 11.62 -3.70
CA SER A 83 -1.41 12.32 -2.92
C SER A 83 -1.75 11.65 -1.59
N ASN A 84 -1.19 10.46 -1.32
CA ASN A 84 -1.55 9.63 -0.18
C ASN A 84 -0.31 9.12 0.57
N ILE A 85 0.50 10.07 1.03
CA ILE A 85 1.71 9.81 1.81
C ILE A 85 1.57 10.50 3.16
N ASP A 86 1.87 9.77 4.22
CA ASP A 86 1.81 10.26 5.59
C ASP A 86 3.22 10.44 6.16
N PHE A 87 3.40 11.46 6.98
CA PHE A 87 4.65 11.76 7.65
C PHE A 87 4.42 11.88 9.15
N ILE A 88 5.27 11.22 9.91
CA ILE A 88 5.33 11.34 11.37
C ILE A 88 6.67 12.00 11.69
N VAL A 89 6.63 13.19 12.28
CA VAL A 89 7.81 13.95 12.67
C VAL A 89 7.88 13.98 14.19
N THR A 90 8.99 13.46 14.74
CA THR A 90 9.24 13.42 16.18
C THR A 90 10.53 14.15 16.49
N ASP A 91 10.52 15.05 17.46
CA ASP A 91 11.72 15.75 17.91
C ASP A 91 12.42 15.02 19.07
N TYR A 92 13.62 15.48 19.42
CA TYR A 92 14.40 14.90 20.52
C TYR A 92 13.68 14.98 21.88
N ALA A 93 12.77 15.94 22.06
CA ALA A 93 11.96 16.09 23.26
C ALA A 93 10.76 15.13 23.31
N GLY A 94 10.56 14.30 22.27
CA GLY A 94 9.45 13.36 22.15
C GLY A 94 8.14 14.00 21.64
N LYS A 95 8.20 15.24 21.16
CA LYS A 95 7.06 15.92 20.56
C LYS A 95 6.82 15.36 19.16
N THR A 96 5.66 14.79 18.93
CA THR A 96 5.33 14.08 17.68
C THR A 96 4.15 14.73 16.99
N PHE A 97 4.25 14.91 15.65
CA PHE A 97 3.19 15.43 14.82
C PHE A 97 3.01 14.57 13.57
N PHE A 98 1.77 14.55 13.10
CA PHE A 98 1.35 13.85 11.91
C PHE A 98 1.00 14.84 10.80
N PHE A 99 1.52 14.59 9.60
CA PHE A 99 1.23 15.35 8.39
C PHE A 99 0.85 14.39 7.27
N SER A 100 0.00 14.85 6.35
CA SER A 100 -0.41 14.05 5.21
C SER A 100 -0.48 14.90 3.95
N THR A 101 -0.07 14.35 2.83
CA THR A 101 -0.23 15.01 1.52
C THR A 101 -1.70 15.25 1.17
N ARG A 102 -2.62 14.41 1.69
CA ARG A 102 -4.08 14.55 1.48
C ARG A 102 -4.66 15.84 2.05
N THR A 103 -4.09 16.35 3.13
CA THR A 103 -4.63 17.52 3.84
C THR A 103 -4.09 18.84 3.31
N GLY A 104 -3.16 18.80 2.33
CA GLY A 104 -2.47 20.00 1.85
C GLY A 104 -1.43 20.56 2.83
N ALA A 105 -1.21 19.90 3.98
CA ALA A 105 -0.20 20.27 4.96
C ALA A 105 1.24 19.99 4.46
N VAL A 106 1.38 19.17 3.43
CA VAL A 106 2.62 18.83 2.77
C VAL A 106 2.54 19.28 1.33
N GLN A 107 3.48 20.13 0.91
CA GLN A 107 3.64 20.48 -0.50
C GLN A 107 4.54 19.44 -1.17
N VAL A 108 4.15 19.00 -2.37
CA VAL A 108 4.86 18.00 -3.15
C VAL A 108 5.39 18.63 -4.42
N GLN A 109 6.69 18.46 -4.69
CA GLN A 109 7.34 18.91 -5.92
C GLN A 109 8.12 17.75 -6.52
N GLU A 110 7.74 17.34 -7.71
CA GLU A 110 8.41 16.29 -8.47
C GLU A 110 9.60 16.86 -9.25
N TYR A 111 10.75 16.16 -9.21
CA TYR A 111 11.92 16.47 -10.03
C TYR A 111 12.02 15.43 -11.16
N GLY A 112 11.31 15.68 -12.24
CA GLY A 112 11.18 14.78 -13.38
C GLY A 112 9.88 15.05 -14.13
N SER A 113 9.08 14.03 -14.32
CA SER A 113 7.73 14.17 -14.87
C SER A 113 6.74 14.58 -13.79
N THR A 114 6.01 15.66 -14.02
CA THR A 114 4.97 16.15 -13.09
C THR A 114 3.66 15.43 -13.41
N ASN A 115 3.55 14.17 -13.01
CA ASN A 115 2.40 13.31 -13.36
C ASN A 115 1.70 12.71 -12.12
N GLY A 116 2.14 13.06 -10.90
CA GLY A 116 1.59 12.52 -9.65
C GLY A 116 2.02 11.09 -9.34
N VAL A 117 3.05 10.61 -10.05
CA VAL A 117 3.54 9.25 -9.97
C VAL A 117 5.02 9.24 -9.61
N PHE A 118 5.41 8.46 -8.62
CA PHE A 118 6.79 8.34 -8.19
C PHE A 118 7.51 7.25 -9.01
N GLU A 119 8.07 7.63 -10.15
CA GLU A 119 8.71 6.73 -11.10
C GLU A 119 10.06 6.19 -10.57
N LYS A 120 10.56 5.11 -11.19
CA LYS A 120 11.87 4.55 -10.86
C LYS A 120 12.97 5.58 -11.09
N GLY A 121 13.79 5.80 -10.06
CA GLY A 121 14.92 6.73 -10.11
C GLY A 121 14.55 8.20 -9.94
N GLU A 122 13.27 8.52 -9.90
CA GLU A 122 12.77 9.87 -9.68
C GLU A 122 13.02 10.35 -8.25
N THR A 123 13.14 11.66 -8.10
CA THR A 123 13.27 12.33 -6.81
C THR A 123 12.08 13.26 -6.61
N VAL A 124 11.49 13.22 -5.44
CA VAL A 124 10.37 14.10 -5.04
C VAL A 124 10.77 14.86 -3.79
N LEU A 125 10.49 16.15 -3.78
CA LEU A 125 10.63 17.02 -2.61
C LEU A 125 9.28 17.13 -1.90
N PHE A 126 9.28 16.84 -0.62
CA PHE A 126 8.18 17.11 0.30
C PHE A 126 8.57 18.28 1.22
N GLN A 127 7.72 19.31 1.25
CA GLN A 127 7.89 20.47 2.12
C GLN A 127 6.82 20.41 3.21
N ILE A 128 7.24 20.32 4.46
CA ILE A 128 6.36 20.19 5.62
C ILE A 128 6.54 21.41 6.51
N THR A 129 5.52 22.22 6.68
CA THR A 129 5.55 23.35 7.61
C THR A 129 5.18 22.87 9.01
N LEU A 130 6.12 22.97 9.95
CA LEU A 130 5.93 22.51 11.32
C LEU A 130 5.18 23.55 12.16
N PRO A 131 4.22 23.15 12.99
CA PRO A 131 3.45 24.08 13.83
C PRO A 131 4.21 24.50 15.09
N GLY A 132 5.32 25.22 14.95
CA GLY A 132 6.11 25.75 16.07
C GLY A 132 7.56 25.29 16.07
N SER A 133 8.26 25.55 17.17
CA SER A 133 9.67 25.22 17.34
C SER A 133 9.85 23.75 17.67
N TYR A 134 10.88 23.14 17.10
CA TYR A 134 11.30 21.76 17.34
C TYR A 134 12.77 21.72 17.78
N THR A 135 13.10 20.74 18.59
CA THR A 135 14.45 20.50 19.07
C THR A 135 15.12 19.42 18.23
N PRO A 136 16.16 19.74 17.45
CA PRO A 136 16.91 18.73 16.71
C PRO A 136 17.61 17.72 17.65
N PRO A 137 17.90 16.50 17.20
CA PRO A 137 17.56 15.95 15.88
C PRO A 137 16.06 15.64 15.74
N LEU A 138 15.56 15.71 14.48
CA LEU A 138 14.20 15.31 14.13
C LEU A 138 14.25 13.93 13.51
N GLU A 139 13.40 13.02 13.99
CA GLU A 139 13.13 11.76 13.31
C GLU A 139 11.91 11.93 12.42
N VAL A 140 12.05 11.61 11.15
CA VAL A 140 10.98 11.69 10.16
C VAL A 140 10.70 10.29 9.63
N LYS A 141 9.50 9.80 9.87
CA LYS A 141 8.99 8.55 9.29
C LYS A 141 8.00 8.88 8.18
N MET A 142 8.32 8.50 6.95
CA MET A 142 7.43 8.55 5.80
C MET A 142 6.71 7.21 5.65
N VAL A 143 5.41 7.23 5.48
CA VAL A 143 4.56 6.03 5.34
C VAL A 143 3.71 6.16 4.08
N LEU A 144 3.76 5.17 3.22
CA LEU A 144 2.97 5.08 2.00
C LEU A 144 1.65 4.34 2.22
N SER A 145 0.68 4.54 1.34
CA SER A 145 -0.65 3.91 1.42
C SER A 145 -0.63 2.38 1.41
N ASN A 146 0.42 1.77 0.86
CA ASN A 146 0.62 0.32 0.83
C ASN A 146 1.28 -0.25 2.10
N GLY A 147 1.56 0.60 3.10
CA GLY A 147 2.21 0.23 4.36
C GLY A 147 3.75 0.24 4.32
N TYR A 148 4.38 0.53 3.18
CA TYR A 148 5.83 0.76 3.13
C TYR A 148 6.21 1.98 3.95
N SER A 149 7.30 1.91 4.68
CA SER A 149 7.77 3.06 5.45
C SER A 149 9.29 3.16 5.45
N THR A 150 9.80 4.38 5.49
CA THR A 150 11.22 4.70 5.67
C THR A 150 11.37 5.77 6.74
N VAL A 151 12.52 5.75 7.42
CA VAL A 151 12.84 6.69 8.51
C VAL A 151 14.13 7.41 8.20
N TYR A 152 14.19 8.69 8.52
CA TYR A 152 15.39 9.52 8.36
C TYR A 152 15.54 10.46 9.56
N THR A 153 16.77 10.67 9.99
CA THR A 153 17.09 11.60 11.09
C THR A 153 17.73 12.86 10.51
N VAL A 154 17.15 14.01 10.86
CA VAL A 154 17.61 15.35 10.46
C VAL A 154 18.31 15.99 11.67
N GLY A 155 19.57 16.36 11.50
CA GLY A 155 20.39 16.98 12.54
C GLY A 155 20.34 18.50 12.57
#